data_7455a20419b78bf35742247b1ff8feeb
#
_entry.id   7455a20419b78bf35742247b1ff8feeb
#
_cell.length_a   1.000
_cell.length_b   1.000
_cell.length_c   1.000
_cell.angle_alpha   90.00
_cell.angle_beta   90.00
_cell.angle_gamma   90.00
#
_symmetry.space_group_name_H-M   'P 1'
#
loop_
_entity.id
_entity.type
_entity.pdbx_description
1 polymer ?
#
loop_
_entity_poly.entity_id
_entity_poly.type
_entity_poly.pdbx_seq_one_letter_code
_entity_poly.pdbx_strand_id
1 'polypeptide(L)'
;MKSFTRIGWVDMARGLCMTTIIWYHTESYYIDTHHVLPYQYVVVNVLCAFFFLSGMFVNKYANSSLYTHIKHIIKTLVVPYFVYALLTTLPKAFIHGNLISLNHLIFQIVAGKMSWFITALALAQVVFSVFLHVFKQRKILIGLACFSSFLLYTLIPFQPYNWWNINQAFMLLPFLYMGYVYKSKPIALNVKSLVALSLFFTVLRCVEYRYDIQFFIYPLFHHYALIWLIDGLVGSLLLINIAHVLPSMSCLSYTGKHSLMCYFLCGGVPLIVAKSLQHLGLSYTGQYVSVLSVFVLNHSIILFIVYLWTRVIAFVRQYNAH
;
A
#
# COMPACT_ATOMS: atom_id res chain seq x y z
N MET A 1 -6.19 26.55 12.57
CA MET A 1 -6.34 25.28 11.80
C MET A 1 -7.31 24.38 12.56
N LYS A 2 -8.48 24.03 11.96
CA LYS A 2 -9.40 23.08 12.58
C LYS A 2 -8.68 21.74 12.72
N SER A 3 -8.55 21.22 13.95
CA SER A 3 -8.05 19.87 14.18
C SER A 3 -9.03 18.88 13.56
N PHE A 4 -8.60 18.21 12.49
CA PHE A 4 -9.42 17.14 11.93
C PHE A 4 -9.48 15.99 12.92
N THR A 5 -10.67 15.69 13.39
CA THR A 5 -10.91 14.48 14.20
C THR A 5 -10.47 13.25 13.37
N ARG A 6 -9.54 12.52 13.95
CA ARG A 6 -8.99 11.32 13.32
C ARG A 6 -10.05 10.24 13.27
N ILE A 7 -10.20 9.57 12.15
CA ILE A 7 -11.23 8.54 11.95
C ILE A 7 -10.64 7.18 12.32
N GLY A 8 -11.02 6.63 13.47
CA GLY A 8 -10.42 5.42 14.05
C GLY A 8 -10.48 4.20 13.14
N TRP A 9 -11.60 3.94 12.47
CA TRP A 9 -11.71 2.79 11.56
C TRP A 9 -10.80 2.88 10.33
N VAL A 10 -10.42 4.09 9.89
CA VAL A 10 -9.46 4.27 8.79
C VAL A 10 -8.05 3.85 9.21
N ASP A 11 -7.66 4.18 10.44
CA ASP A 11 -6.39 3.71 10.99
C ASP A 11 -6.41 2.18 11.14
N MET A 12 -7.54 1.62 11.58
CA MET A 12 -7.74 0.17 11.65
C MET A 12 -7.62 -0.49 10.28
N ALA A 13 -8.27 0.05 9.24
CA ALA A 13 -8.19 -0.46 7.86
C ALA A 13 -6.74 -0.44 7.33
N ARG A 14 -6.03 0.68 7.51
CA ARG A 14 -4.61 0.79 7.15
C ARG A 14 -3.73 -0.19 7.93
N GLY A 15 -4.07 -0.42 9.20
CA GLY A 15 -3.39 -1.40 10.04
C GLY A 15 -3.56 -2.82 9.53
N LEU A 16 -4.78 -3.22 9.18
CA LEU A 16 -5.05 -4.51 8.54
C LEU A 16 -4.25 -4.66 7.24
N CYS A 17 -4.25 -3.65 6.39
CA CYS A 17 -3.46 -3.64 5.16
C CYS A 17 -1.97 -3.85 5.44
N MET A 18 -1.40 -3.09 6.38
CA MET A 18 0.02 -3.20 6.69
C MET A 18 0.39 -4.53 7.33
N THR A 19 -0.44 -5.05 8.22
CA THR A 19 -0.24 -6.35 8.85
C THR A 19 -0.21 -7.47 7.79
N THR A 20 -1.10 -7.42 6.81
CA THR A 20 -1.10 -8.35 5.67
C THR A 20 0.19 -8.25 4.83
N ILE A 21 0.68 -7.04 4.56
CA ILE A 21 1.92 -6.83 3.81
C ILE A 21 3.13 -7.35 4.59
N ILE A 22 3.20 -7.11 5.92
CA ILE A 22 4.29 -7.62 6.77
C ILE A 22 4.25 -9.15 6.81
N TRP A 23 3.06 -9.75 6.90
CA TRP A 23 2.88 -11.20 6.82
C TRP A 23 3.44 -11.74 5.50
N TYR A 24 3.01 -11.20 4.37
CA TYR A 24 3.48 -11.60 3.05
C TYR A 24 5.02 -11.54 2.92
N HIS A 25 5.64 -10.45 3.37
CA HIS A 25 7.10 -10.35 3.36
C HIS A 25 7.76 -11.35 4.31
N THR A 26 7.14 -11.68 5.44
CA THR A 26 7.65 -12.74 6.32
C THR A 26 7.59 -14.09 5.61
N GLU A 27 6.46 -14.47 5.02
CA GLU A 27 6.33 -15.72 4.28
C GLU A 27 7.34 -15.85 3.14
N SER A 28 7.58 -14.77 2.41
CA SER A 28 8.48 -14.75 1.23
C SER A 28 9.92 -15.15 1.54
N TYR A 29 10.34 -15.11 2.80
CA TYR A 29 11.67 -15.54 3.23
C TYR A 29 11.71 -16.92 3.89
N TYR A 30 10.56 -17.55 4.16
CA TYR A 30 10.46 -18.80 4.93
C TYR A 30 9.73 -19.92 4.21
N ILE A 31 8.96 -19.63 3.17
CA ILE A 31 8.14 -20.62 2.45
C ILE A 31 8.48 -20.54 0.96
N ASP A 32 8.96 -21.65 0.41
CA ASP A 32 9.39 -21.72 -0.99
C ASP A 32 8.24 -21.95 -1.97
N THR A 33 7.11 -22.54 -1.56
CA THR A 33 6.11 -23.05 -2.50
C THR A 33 4.67 -22.62 -2.27
N HIS A 34 4.20 -22.49 -1.03
CA HIS A 34 2.79 -22.22 -0.76
C HIS A 34 2.61 -21.13 0.30
N HIS A 35 2.22 -19.93 -0.15
CA HIS A 35 1.88 -18.83 0.74
C HIS A 35 0.47 -18.97 1.30
N VAL A 36 0.29 -18.71 2.61
CA VAL A 36 -1.05 -18.61 3.25
C VAL A 36 -1.80 -17.41 2.72
N LEU A 37 -1.06 -16.31 2.47
CA LEU A 37 -1.62 -15.10 1.86
C LEU A 37 -0.97 -14.87 0.48
N PRO A 38 -1.42 -15.55 -0.58
CA PRO A 38 -0.86 -15.42 -1.91
C PRO A 38 -0.96 -13.98 -2.41
N TYR A 39 0.12 -13.49 -3.04
CA TYR A 39 0.19 -12.12 -3.55
C TYR A 39 -0.97 -11.80 -4.47
N GLN A 40 -1.26 -12.67 -5.42
CA GLN A 40 -2.26 -12.49 -6.46
C GLN A 40 -3.71 -12.43 -5.92
N TYR A 41 -3.98 -13.03 -4.76
CA TYR A 41 -5.35 -13.16 -4.24
C TYR A 41 -5.65 -12.27 -3.03
N VAL A 42 -4.61 -11.80 -2.33
CA VAL A 42 -4.81 -11.04 -1.09
C VAL A 42 -4.05 -9.72 -1.10
N VAL A 43 -2.75 -9.74 -1.41
CA VAL A 43 -1.91 -8.54 -1.31
C VAL A 43 -2.30 -7.49 -2.34
N VAL A 44 -2.70 -7.90 -3.54
CA VAL A 44 -3.21 -6.99 -4.58
C VAL A 44 -4.41 -6.19 -4.07
N ASN A 45 -5.38 -6.85 -3.42
CA ASN A 45 -6.56 -6.18 -2.86
C ASN A 45 -6.20 -5.20 -1.75
N VAL A 46 -5.23 -5.55 -0.91
CA VAL A 46 -4.72 -4.68 0.15
C VAL A 46 -4.08 -3.42 -0.43
N LEU A 47 -3.31 -3.55 -1.51
CA LEU A 47 -2.69 -2.42 -2.20
C LEU A 47 -3.76 -1.52 -2.87
N CYS A 48 -4.79 -2.12 -3.50
CA CYS A 48 -5.95 -1.38 -4.01
C CYS A 48 -6.68 -0.62 -2.89
N ALA A 49 -6.84 -1.25 -1.70
CA ALA A 49 -7.47 -0.63 -0.55
C ALA A 49 -6.68 0.60 -0.03
N PHE A 50 -5.36 0.60 -0.08
CA PHE A 50 -4.56 1.78 0.26
C PHE A 50 -4.83 2.95 -0.68
N PHE A 51 -4.94 2.70 -2.00
CA PHE A 51 -5.30 3.75 -2.96
C PHE A 51 -6.72 4.25 -2.71
N PHE A 52 -7.68 3.35 -2.46
CA PHE A 52 -9.04 3.72 -2.10
C PHE A 52 -9.08 4.60 -0.84
N LEU A 53 -8.44 4.17 0.25
CA LEU A 53 -8.34 4.95 1.48
C LEU A 53 -7.67 6.31 1.28
N SER A 54 -6.65 6.37 0.41
CA SER A 54 -5.99 7.63 0.06
C SER A 54 -6.94 8.58 -0.67
N GLY A 55 -7.73 8.06 -1.62
CA GLY A 55 -8.75 8.80 -2.37
C GLY A 55 -9.80 9.47 -1.48
N MET A 56 -10.18 8.84 -0.36
CA MET A 56 -11.12 9.43 0.60
C MET A 56 -10.65 10.76 1.19
N PHE A 57 -9.35 11.02 1.23
CA PHE A 57 -8.79 12.23 1.85
C PHE A 57 -8.39 13.31 0.87
N VAL A 58 -8.44 13.05 -0.43
CA VAL A 58 -8.09 14.04 -1.47
C VAL A 58 -9.02 15.26 -1.43
N ASN A 59 -10.29 15.08 -1.08
CA ASN A 59 -11.27 16.18 -0.93
C ASN A 59 -10.84 17.28 0.05
N LYS A 60 -9.94 16.97 0.99
CA LYS A 60 -9.41 17.95 1.94
C LYS A 60 -8.74 19.13 1.23
N TYR A 61 -8.19 18.89 0.05
CA TYR A 61 -7.46 19.86 -0.76
C TYR A 61 -8.22 20.32 -2.01
N ALA A 62 -9.47 19.87 -2.20
CA ALA A 62 -10.26 20.15 -3.38
C ALA A 62 -10.45 21.66 -3.65
N ASN A 63 -10.50 22.47 -2.58
CA ASN A 63 -10.62 23.94 -2.66
C ASN A 63 -9.27 24.67 -2.56
N SER A 64 -8.15 23.94 -2.45
CA SER A 64 -6.81 24.53 -2.44
C SER A 64 -6.25 24.61 -3.86
N SER A 65 -5.25 25.48 -4.05
CA SER A 65 -4.55 25.53 -5.35
C SER A 65 -3.85 24.19 -5.64
N LEU A 66 -3.72 23.86 -6.93
CA LEU A 66 -2.98 22.66 -7.38
C LEU A 66 -1.57 22.63 -6.80
N TYR A 67 -0.90 23.79 -6.76
CA TYR A 67 0.44 23.91 -6.15
C TYR A 67 0.45 23.47 -4.67
N THR A 68 -0.51 23.91 -3.88
CA THR A 68 -0.61 23.54 -2.45
C THR A 68 -0.81 22.05 -2.28
N HIS A 69 -1.62 21.43 -3.14
CA HIS A 69 -1.86 20.01 -3.12
C HIS A 69 -0.61 19.21 -3.49
N ILE A 70 0.05 19.57 -4.60
CA ILE A 70 1.31 18.93 -5.03
C ILE A 70 2.40 19.09 -3.95
N LYS A 71 2.57 20.29 -3.37
CA LYS A 71 3.51 20.54 -2.27
C LYS A 71 3.24 19.63 -1.07
N HIS A 72 1.97 19.38 -0.76
CA HIS A 72 1.61 18.44 0.30
C HIS A 72 2.02 17.00 -0.04
N ILE A 73 1.75 16.52 -1.26
CA ILE A 73 2.14 15.18 -1.73
C ILE A 73 3.67 15.02 -1.65
N ILE A 74 4.42 16.02 -2.14
CA ILE A 74 5.88 16.02 -2.07
C ILE A 74 6.34 15.86 -0.61
N LYS A 75 5.80 16.68 0.30
CA LYS A 75 6.21 16.65 1.72
C LYS A 75 5.84 15.34 2.42
N THR A 76 4.72 14.71 2.07
CA THR A 76 4.19 13.56 2.80
C THR A 76 4.55 12.21 2.20
N LEU A 77 4.88 12.14 0.91
CA LEU A 77 5.23 10.89 0.23
C LEU A 77 6.62 10.94 -0.42
N VAL A 78 6.93 11.98 -1.20
CA VAL A 78 8.17 12.04 -1.98
C VAL A 78 9.39 12.25 -1.08
N VAL A 79 9.34 13.22 -0.16
CA VAL A 79 10.45 13.45 0.77
C VAL A 79 10.71 12.23 1.66
N PRO A 80 9.70 11.63 2.32
CA PRO A 80 9.89 10.37 3.04
C PRO A 80 10.46 9.26 2.16
N TYR A 81 10.01 9.12 0.91
CA TYR A 81 10.55 8.14 -0.01
C TYR A 81 12.07 8.28 -0.15
N PHE A 82 12.58 9.47 -0.46
CA PHE A 82 14.02 9.69 -0.60
C PHE A 82 14.79 9.42 0.70
N VAL A 83 14.29 9.90 1.83
CA VAL A 83 14.92 9.67 3.15
C VAL A 83 15.03 8.17 3.44
N TYR A 84 13.92 7.42 3.30
CA TYR A 84 13.93 5.99 3.59
C TYR A 84 14.67 5.17 2.54
N ALA A 85 14.62 5.55 1.26
CA ALA A 85 15.41 4.91 0.22
C ALA A 85 16.89 4.97 0.55
N LEU A 86 17.40 6.13 0.96
CA LEU A 86 18.80 6.28 1.39
C LEU A 86 19.12 5.43 2.63
N LEU A 87 18.26 5.48 3.66
CA LEU A 87 18.48 4.75 4.91
C LEU A 87 18.41 3.22 4.77
N THR A 88 17.57 2.71 3.87
CA THR A 88 17.35 1.25 3.74
C THR A 88 18.22 0.59 2.68
N THR A 89 18.77 1.37 1.74
CA THR A 89 19.53 0.80 0.61
C THR A 89 20.91 0.33 1.03
N LEU A 90 21.61 1.09 1.85
CA LEU A 90 22.94 0.70 2.34
C LEU A 90 22.91 -0.63 3.12
N PRO A 91 22.05 -0.83 4.12
CA PRO A 91 21.92 -2.11 4.80
C PRO A 91 21.54 -3.27 3.86
N LYS A 92 20.63 -3.05 2.92
CA LYS A 92 20.24 -4.08 1.95
C LYS A 92 21.40 -4.49 1.05
N ALA A 93 22.15 -3.54 0.51
CA ALA A 93 23.33 -3.82 -0.31
C ALA A 93 24.36 -4.65 0.44
N PHE A 94 24.62 -4.30 1.70
CA PHE A 94 25.55 -5.03 2.56
C PHE A 94 25.11 -6.47 2.83
N ILE A 95 23.81 -6.70 3.15
CA ILE A 95 23.26 -8.03 3.44
C ILE A 95 23.28 -8.94 2.20
N HIS A 96 23.04 -8.39 1.02
CA HIS A 96 23.07 -9.18 -0.22
C HIS A 96 24.48 -9.43 -0.77
N GLY A 97 25.52 -8.88 -0.16
CA GLY A 97 26.92 -9.04 -0.59
C GLY A 97 27.24 -8.45 -1.96
N ASN A 98 26.32 -7.69 -2.53
CA ASN A 98 26.48 -7.07 -3.83
C ASN A 98 27.14 -5.70 -3.68
N LEU A 99 28.34 -5.55 -4.23
CA LEU A 99 28.97 -4.25 -4.48
C LEU A 99 28.16 -3.53 -5.57
N ILE A 100 27.03 -2.92 -5.17
CA ILE A 100 26.23 -2.13 -6.09
C ILE A 100 27.00 -0.86 -6.39
N SER A 101 27.26 -0.59 -7.66
CA SER A 101 27.91 0.67 -8.05
C SER A 101 27.05 1.84 -7.55
N LEU A 102 27.67 2.88 -7.01
CA LEU A 102 27.00 4.07 -6.49
C LEU A 102 26.06 4.69 -7.55
N ASN A 103 26.49 4.70 -8.81
CA ASN A 103 25.68 5.21 -9.93
C ASN A 103 24.41 4.40 -10.13
N HIS A 104 24.49 3.07 -10.06
CA HIS A 104 23.32 2.22 -10.15
C HIS A 104 22.34 2.44 -9.00
N LEU A 105 22.88 2.63 -7.79
CA LEU A 105 22.11 2.94 -6.59
C LEU A 105 21.34 4.26 -6.73
N ILE A 106 22.04 5.33 -7.12
CA ILE A 106 21.43 6.64 -7.35
C ILE A 106 20.35 6.53 -8.42
N PHE A 107 20.63 5.82 -9.51
CA PHE A 107 19.63 5.58 -10.56
C PHE A 107 18.38 4.89 -10.03
N GLN A 108 18.50 3.82 -9.22
CA GLN A 108 17.36 3.11 -8.63
C GLN A 108 16.52 4.02 -7.73
N ILE A 109 17.18 4.87 -6.93
CA ILE A 109 16.49 5.84 -6.05
C ILE A 109 15.77 6.88 -6.89
N VAL A 110 16.45 7.53 -7.84
CA VAL A 110 15.87 8.59 -8.67
C VAL A 110 14.75 8.07 -9.58
N ALA A 111 14.91 6.87 -10.11
CA ALA A 111 13.91 6.22 -10.96
C ALA A 111 12.67 5.71 -10.20
N GLY A 112 12.65 5.82 -8.86
CA GLY A 112 11.49 5.40 -8.06
C GLY A 112 11.41 3.89 -7.81
N LYS A 113 12.49 3.14 -8.06
CA LYS A 113 12.47 1.67 -8.01
C LYS A 113 12.67 1.07 -6.61
N MET A 114 13.09 1.89 -5.64
CA MET A 114 13.33 1.42 -4.27
C MET A 114 12.07 1.11 -3.49
N SER A 115 10.95 1.74 -3.83
CA SER A 115 9.65 1.55 -3.19
C SER A 115 8.55 1.85 -4.20
N TRP A 116 8.25 0.86 -5.04
CA TRP A 116 7.33 1.01 -6.16
C TRP A 116 5.94 1.52 -5.75
N PHE A 117 5.41 1.05 -4.63
CA PHE A 117 4.07 1.42 -4.15
C PHE A 117 3.98 2.91 -3.77
N ILE A 118 4.98 3.44 -3.05
CA ILE A 118 4.97 4.85 -2.61
C ILE A 118 5.11 5.79 -3.80
N THR A 119 5.99 5.46 -4.76
CA THR A 119 6.17 6.27 -5.96
C THR A 119 4.93 6.22 -6.87
N ALA A 120 4.32 5.04 -7.04
CA ALA A 120 3.06 4.90 -7.75
C ALA A 120 1.93 5.69 -7.07
N LEU A 121 1.82 5.61 -5.72
CA LEU A 121 0.81 6.35 -4.96
C LEU A 121 1.02 7.87 -5.07
N ALA A 122 2.27 8.34 -4.95
CA ALA A 122 2.58 9.76 -5.10
C ALA A 122 2.22 10.27 -6.50
N LEU A 123 2.62 9.54 -7.54
CA LEU A 123 2.31 9.91 -8.93
C LEU A 123 0.80 9.87 -9.19
N ALA A 124 0.11 8.82 -8.75
CA ALA A 124 -1.34 8.72 -8.89
C ALA A 124 -2.07 9.88 -8.20
N GLN A 125 -1.64 10.28 -7.00
CA GLN A 125 -2.22 11.45 -6.30
C GLN A 125 -1.95 12.75 -7.05
N VAL A 126 -0.77 12.94 -7.66
CA VAL A 126 -0.46 14.10 -8.49
C VAL A 126 -1.38 14.14 -9.70
N VAL A 127 -1.47 13.05 -10.46
CA VAL A 127 -2.34 12.95 -11.66
C VAL A 127 -3.81 13.18 -11.27
N PHE A 128 -4.26 12.56 -10.19
CA PHE A 128 -5.63 12.74 -9.70
C PHE A 128 -5.91 14.19 -9.30
N SER A 129 -4.93 14.88 -8.70
CA SER A 129 -5.03 16.30 -8.35
C SER A 129 -5.15 17.19 -9.59
N VAL A 130 -4.42 16.85 -10.65
CA VAL A 130 -4.56 17.51 -11.97
C VAL A 130 -5.97 17.29 -12.52
N PHE A 131 -6.50 16.07 -12.49
CA PHE A 131 -7.86 15.79 -12.94
C PHE A 131 -8.91 16.57 -12.15
N LEU A 132 -8.77 16.65 -10.82
CA LEU A 132 -9.67 17.47 -9.98
C LEU A 132 -9.67 18.93 -10.40
N HIS A 133 -8.50 19.47 -10.72
CA HIS A 133 -8.35 20.88 -11.12
C HIS A 133 -8.87 21.14 -12.53
N VAL A 134 -8.46 20.33 -13.50
CA VAL A 134 -8.84 20.48 -14.93
C VAL A 134 -10.35 20.30 -15.12
N PHE A 135 -10.92 19.27 -14.52
CA PHE A 135 -12.36 18.97 -14.64
C PHE A 135 -13.23 19.72 -13.62
N LYS A 136 -12.68 20.70 -12.89
CA LYS A 136 -13.42 21.54 -11.93
C LYS A 136 -14.31 20.70 -11.00
N GLN A 137 -13.77 19.60 -10.48
CA GLN A 137 -14.44 18.65 -9.56
C GLN A 137 -15.70 17.96 -10.14
N ARG A 138 -15.89 17.96 -11.45
CA ARG A 138 -16.98 17.21 -12.11
C ARG A 138 -16.70 15.72 -12.01
N LYS A 139 -17.35 15.05 -11.06
CA LYS A 139 -17.10 13.64 -10.71
C LYS A 139 -17.12 12.70 -11.90
N ILE A 140 -18.11 12.86 -12.81
CA ILE A 140 -18.24 11.99 -13.99
C ILE A 140 -17.00 12.11 -14.89
N LEU A 141 -16.52 13.34 -15.17
CA LEU A 141 -15.34 13.55 -16.03
C LEU A 141 -14.06 13.00 -15.39
N ILE A 142 -13.92 13.17 -14.07
CA ILE A 142 -12.79 12.61 -13.31
C ILE A 142 -12.84 11.08 -13.37
N GLY A 143 -14.02 10.49 -13.19
CA GLY A 143 -14.23 9.05 -13.30
C GLY A 143 -13.84 8.54 -14.69
N LEU A 144 -14.37 9.15 -15.74
CA LEU A 144 -14.02 8.80 -17.12
C LEU A 144 -12.50 8.87 -17.35
N ALA A 145 -11.83 9.93 -16.89
CA ALA A 145 -10.38 10.06 -17.02
C ALA A 145 -9.62 8.95 -16.27
N CYS A 146 -10.03 8.60 -15.04
CA CYS A 146 -9.41 7.54 -14.27
C CYS A 146 -9.60 6.15 -14.93
N PHE A 147 -10.82 5.85 -15.39
CA PHE A 147 -11.08 4.57 -16.06
C PHE A 147 -10.45 4.49 -17.45
N SER A 148 -10.43 5.61 -18.21
CA SER A 148 -9.70 5.65 -19.48
C SER A 148 -8.20 5.45 -19.28
N SER A 149 -7.62 6.03 -18.23
CA SER A 149 -6.21 5.82 -17.87
C SER A 149 -5.94 4.35 -17.55
N PHE A 150 -6.81 3.71 -16.78
CA PHE A 150 -6.73 2.27 -16.47
C PHE A 150 -6.77 1.44 -17.77
N LEU A 151 -7.77 1.67 -18.63
CA LEU A 151 -7.91 0.93 -19.89
C LEU A 151 -6.70 1.14 -20.82
N LEU A 152 -6.22 2.37 -20.92
CA LEU A 152 -5.05 2.68 -21.73
C LEU A 152 -3.83 1.85 -21.30
N TYR A 153 -3.56 1.79 -19.98
CA TYR A 153 -2.40 1.07 -19.45
C TYR A 153 -2.59 -0.44 -19.36
N THR A 154 -3.82 -0.95 -19.42
CA THR A 154 -4.08 -2.39 -19.56
C THR A 154 -3.95 -2.87 -21.00
N LEU A 155 -4.14 -1.98 -21.98
CA LEU A 155 -4.07 -2.29 -23.43
C LEU A 155 -2.69 -2.03 -24.03
N ILE A 156 -1.86 -1.18 -23.41
CA ILE A 156 -0.52 -0.84 -23.92
C ILE A 156 0.49 -1.87 -23.42
N PRO A 157 1.39 -2.39 -24.31
CA PRO A 157 2.47 -3.29 -23.91
C PRO A 157 3.35 -2.68 -22.82
N PHE A 158 3.88 -3.53 -21.95
CA PHE A 158 4.82 -3.13 -20.91
C PHE A 158 5.94 -2.25 -21.48
N GLN A 159 6.10 -1.06 -20.89
CA GLN A 159 7.19 -0.15 -21.23
C GLN A 159 8.43 -0.54 -20.41
N PRO A 160 9.60 -0.78 -21.02
CA PRO A 160 10.80 -1.19 -20.29
C PRO A 160 11.27 -0.13 -19.28
N TYR A 161 10.91 1.13 -19.49
CA TYR A 161 11.26 2.26 -18.62
C TYR A 161 10.05 2.72 -17.81
N ASN A 162 9.68 1.94 -16.79
CA ASN A 162 8.60 2.29 -15.87
C ASN A 162 9.10 3.24 -14.76
N TRP A 163 9.40 4.48 -15.12
CA TRP A 163 9.83 5.51 -14.17
C TRP A 163 8.72 5.86 -13.19
N TRP A 164 9.08 5.96 -11.90
CA TRP A 164 8.14 6.27 -10.81
C TRP A 164 6.91 5.37 -10.81
N ASN A 165 7.04 4.19 -11.39
CA ASN A 165 5.97 3.21 -11.47
C ASN A 165 4.68 3.77 -12.07
N ILE A 166 4.84 4.50 -13.18
CA ILE A 166 3.76 5.18 -13.89
C ILE A 166 2.64 4.21 -14.30
N ASN A 167 2.99 3.00 -14.74
CA ASN A 167 2.02 1.99 -15.14
C ASN A 167 1.12 1.60 -13.96
N GLN A 168 1.71 1.32 -12.80
CA GLN A 168 0.98 1.00 -11.57
C GLN A 168 0.16 2.20 -11.07
N ALA A 169 0.69 3.41 -11.20
CA ALA A 169 -0.03 4.62 -10.83
C ALA A 169 -1.33 4.76 -11.62
N PHE A 170 -1.27 4.58 -12.94
CA PHE A 170 -2.46 4.70 -13.81
C PHE A 170 -3.43 3.53 -13.64
N MET A 171 -2.94 2.31 -13.46
CA MET A 171 -3.79 1.15 -13.14
C MET A 171 -4.59 1.35 -11.84
N LEU A 172 -4.01 1.99 -10.84
CA LEU A 172 -4.62 2.15 -9.52
C LEU A 172 -5.43 3.46 -9.36
N LEU A 173 -5.46 4.35 -10.38
CA LEU A 173 -6.28 5.56 -10.38
C LEU A 173 -7.77 5.33 -10.12
N PRO A 174 -8.43 4.28 -10.68
CA PRO A 174 -9.83 4.01 -10.37
C PRO A 174 -10.11 3.84 -8.88
N PHE A 175 -9.20 3.23 -8.12
CA PHE A 175 -9.37 3.05 -6.67
C PHE A 175 -9.28 4.38 -5.91
N LEU A 176 -8.39 5.30 -6.30
CA LEU A 176 -8.39 6.67 -5.78
C LEU A 176 -9.73 7.37 -6.05
N TYR A 177 -10.22 7.27 -7.28
CA TYR A 177 -11.52 7.84 -7.66
C TYR A 177 -12.67 7.24 -6.86
N MET A 178 -12.72 5.92 -6.71
CA MET A 178 -13.76 5.24 -5.94
C MET A 178 -13.73 5.67 -4.47
N GLY A 179 -12.55 5.83 -3.86
CA GLY A 179 -12.40 6.38 -2.52
C GLY A 179 -12.89 7.83 -2.42
N TYR A 180 -12.59 8.65 -3.41
CA TYR A 180 -13.07 10.04 -3.50
C TYR A 180 -14.59 10.12 -3.57
N VAL A 181 -15.24 9.26 -4.38
CA VAL A 181 -16.70 9.20 -4.50
C VAL A 181 -17.32 8.65 -3.20
N TYR A 182 -16.75 7.57 -2.65
CA TYR A 182 -17.20 6.97 -1.42
C TYR A 182 -17.26 7.98 -0.26
N LYS A 183 -16.24 8.82 -0.12
CA LYS A 183 -16.22 9.86 0.93
C LYS A 183 -17.38 10.84 0.83
N SER A 184 -17.87 11.13 -0.37
CA SER A 184 -18.99 12.06 -0.59
C SER A 184 -20.36 11.39 -0.50
N LYS A 185 -20.44 10.07 -0.76
CA LYS A 185 -21.65 9.25 -0.68
C LYS A 185 -21.29 7.90 -0.07
N PRO A 186 -21.09 7.83 1.26
CA PRO A 186 -20.69 6.59 1.90
C PRO A 186 -21.79 5.53 1.79
N ILE A 187 -21.42 4.33 1.41
CA ILE A 187 -22.28 3.15 1.48
C ILE A 187 -22.34 2.73 2.95
N ALA A 188 -23.52 2.34 3.40
CA ALA A 188 -23.67 1.85 4.77
C ALA A 188 -22.89 0.54 4.96
N LEU A 189 -21.87 0.59 5.81
CA LEU A 189 -21.04 -0.55 6.19
C LEU A 189 -21.56 -1.13 7.50
N ASN A 190 -22.05 -2.36 7.46
CA ASN A 190 -22.62 -3.07 8.60
C ASN A 190 -22.43 -4.59 8.42
N VAL A 191 -22.88 -5.38 9.39
CA VAL A 191 -22.75 -6.83 9.36
C VAL A 191 -23.41 -7.46 8.12
N LYS A 192 -24.56 -6.94 7.66
CA LYS A 192 -25.24 -7.46 6.45
C LYS A 192 -24.39 -7.22 5.20
N SER A 193 -23.83 -6.01 5.04
CA SER A 193 -22.93 -5.70 3.93
C SER A 193 -21.61 -6.48 4.03
N LEU A 194 -21.13 -6.76 5.25
CA LEU A 194 -19.95 -7.60 5.46
C LEU A 194 -20.19 -9.02 4.95
N VAL A 195 -21.32 -9.64 5.33
CA VAL A 195 -21.68 -10.99 4.86
C VAL A 195 -21.84 -11.01 3.34
N ALA A 196 -22.57 -10.05 2.76
CA ALA A 196 -22.77 -9.98 1.31
C ALA A 196 -21.45 -9.82 0.55
N LEU A 197 -20.56 -8.92 1.00
CA LEU A 197 -19.23 -8.73 0.39
C LEU A 197 -18.35 -9.97 0.56
N SER A 198 -18.40 -10.64 1.72
CA SER A 198 -17.64 -11.88 1.94
C SER A 198 -18.09 -12.99 1.02
N LEU A 199 -19.40 -13.20 0.86
CA LEU A 199 -19.94 -14.19 -0.06
C LEU A 199 -19.54 -13.88 -1.51
N PHE A 200 -19.68 -12.63 -1.94
CA PHE A 200 -19.31 -12.22 -3.29
C PHE A 200 -17.81 -12.37 -3.54
N PHE A 201 -16.98 -11.98 -2.57
CA PHE A 201 -15.53 -12.17 -2.64
C PHE A 201 -15.14 -13.65 -2.72
N THR A 202 -15.82 -14.53 -1.96
CA THR A 202 -15.59 -15.98 -2.04
C THR A 202 -15.96 -16.52 -3.42
N VAL A 203 -17.09 -16.09 -4.00
CA VAL A 203 -17.46 -16.50 -5.36
C VAL A 203 -16.41 -16.05 -6.38
N LEU A 204 -15.92 -14.81 -6.28
CA LEU A 204 -14.83 -14.33 -7.15
C LEU A 204 -13.59 -15.23 -7.02
N ARG A 205 -13.17 -15.57 -5.78
CA ARG A 205 -12.03 -16.47 -5.53
C ARG A 205 -12.23 -17.85 -6.14
N CYS A 206 -13.44 -18.41 -6.05
CA CYS A 206 -13.76 -19.69 -6.69
C CYS A 206 -13.65 -19.62 -8.21
N VAL A 207 -14.13 -18.54 -8.82
CA VAL A 207 -14.01 -18.30 -10.26
C VAL A 207 -12.56 -18.17 -10.68
N GLU A 208 -11.80 -17.33 -9.99
CA GLU A 208 -10.37 -17.10 -10.25
C GLU A 208 -9.55 -18.38 -10.13
N TYR A 209 -9.77 -19.15 -9.06
CA TYR A 209 -9.12 -20.44 -8.89
C TYR A 209 -9.51 -21.44 -9.97
N ARG A 210 -10.80 -21.51 -10.35
CA ARG A 210 -11.29 -22.44 -11.37
C ARG A 210 -10.71 -22.18 -12.75
N TYR A 211 -10.45 -20.90 -13.09
CA TYR A 211 -9.94 -20.47 -14.39
C TYR A 211 -8.47 -20.09 -14.38
N ASP A 212 -7.76 -20.38 -13.28
CA ASP A 212 -6.35 -20.01 -13.06
C ASP A 212 -6.06 -18.51 -13.35
N ILE A 213 -6.98 -17.64 -12.91
CA ILE A 213 -6.84 -16.21 -13.07
C ILE A 213 -5.95 -15.69 -11.95
N GLN A 214 -4.75 -15.23 -12.30
CA GLN A 214 -3.80 -14.67 -11.36
C GLN A 214 -3.67 -13.17 -11.56
N PHE A 215 -3.82 -12.40 -10.48
CA PHE A 215 -3.74 -10.95 -10.52
C PHE A 215 -2.40 -10.44 -10.04
N PHE A 216 -1.83 -9.56 -10.86
CA PHE A 216 -0.60 -8.84 -10.52
C PHE A 216 -0.79 -7.35 -10.76
N ILE A 217 -0.14 -6.51 -9.97
CA ILE A 217 -0.10 -5.07 -10.22
C ILE A 217 1.06 -4.75 -11.19
N TYR A 218 1.15 -5.52 -12.24
CA TYR A 218 2.02 -5.25 -13.38
C TYR A 218 1.14 -5.11 -14.62
N PRO A 219 1.51 -4.22 -15.56
CA PRO A 219 0.78 -4.07 -16.81
C PRO A 219 1.04 -5.32 -17.66
N LEU A 220 0.33 -6.38 -17.39
CA LEU A 220 0.17 -7.51 -18.28
C LEU A 220 -1.13 -7.28 -19.04
N PHE A 221 -1.15 -7.65 -20.33
CA PHE A 221 -2.38 -7.73 -21.10
C PHE A 221 -3.35 -8.65 -20.38
N HIS A 222 -4.28 -8.07 -19.65
CA HIS A 222 -5.24 -8.86 -18.92
C HIS A 222 -6.53 -8.93 -19.72
N HIS A 223 -6.78 -10.08 -20.33
CA HIS A 223 -8.12 -10.43 -20.82
C HIS A 223 -9.17 -10.28 -19.72
N TYR A 224 -8.73 -10.22 -18.47
CA TYR A 224 -9.55 -10.16 -17.26
C TYR A 224 -9.48 -8.81 -16.53
N ALA A 225 -9.12 -7.71 -17.21
CA ALA A 225 -8.94 -6.39 -16.57
C ALA A 225 -10.18 -5.93 -15.77
N LEU A 226 -11.38 -6.22 -16.26
CA LEU A 226 -12.61 -5.89 -15.55
C LEU A 226 -12.80 -6.75 -14.30
N ILE A 227 -12.48 -8.04 -14.36
CA ILE A 227 -12.57 -8.94 -13.19
C ILE A 227 -11.56 -8.47 -12.14
N TRP A 228 -10.34 -8.11 -12.54
CA TRP A 228 -9.31 -7.54 -11.67
C TRP A 228 -9.81 -6.27 -10.97
N LEU A 229 -10.45 -5.37 -11.71
CA LEU A 229 -10.98 -4.12 -11.16
C LEU A 229 -12.11 -4.38 -10.15
N ILE A 230 -13.02 -5.30 -10.47
CA ILE A 230 -14.15 -5.70 -9.59
C ILE A 230 -13.58 -6.36 -8.34
N ASP A 231 -12.64 -7.28 -8.50
CA ASP A 231 -11.99 -7.96 -7.39
C ASP A 231 -11.29 -6.99 -6.43
N GLY A 232 -10.46 -6.11 -6.95
CA GLY A 232 -9.79 -5.08 -6.16
C GLY A 232 -10.77 -4.16 -5.43
N LEU A 233 -11.91 -3.80 -6.06
CA LEU A 233 -12.96 -3.00 -5.43
C LEU A 233 -13.66 -3.77 -4.30
N VAL A 234 -14.09 -4.99 -4.58
CA VAL A 234 -14.78 -5.83 -3.59
C VAL A 234 -13.87 -6.13 -2.41
N GLY A 235 -12.62 -6.51 -2.66
CA GLY A 235 -11.62 -6.73 -1.62
C GLY A 235 -11.35 -5.48 -0.79
N SER A 236 -11.26 -4.30 -1.44
CA SER A 236 -11.09 -3.02 -0.74
C SER A 236 -12.28 -2.71 0.16
N LEU A 237 -13.52 -2.86 -0.35
CA LEU A 237 -14.74 -2.61 0.41
C LEU A 237 -14.92 -3.64 1.54
N LEU A 238 -14.58 -4.90 1.32
CA LEU A 238 -14.61 -5.95 2.33
C LEU A 238 -13.67 -5.60 3.49
N LEU A 239 -12.43 -5.23 3.19
CA LEU A 239 -11.43 -4.86 4.18
C LEU A 239 -11.84 -3.62 4.98
N ILE A 240 -12.39 -2.60 4.31
CA ILE A 240 -12.92 -1.40 4.95
C ILE A 240 -14.11 -1.74 5.84
N ASN A 241 -15.00 -2.63 5.41
CA ASN A 241 -16.15 -3.06 6.19
C ASN A 241 -15.73 -3.87 7.44
N ILE A 242 -14.74 -4.75 7.31
CA ILE A 242 -14.12 -5.45 8.44
C ILE A 242 -13.61 -4.42 9.47
N ALA A 243 -12.86 -3.42 9.03
CA ALA A 243 -12.33 -2.39 9.92
C ALA A 243 -13.41 -1.50 10.56
N HIS A 244 -14.58 -1.40 9.93
CA HIS A 244 -15.70 -0.61 10.44
C HIS A 244 -16.55 -1.38 11.46
N VAL A 245 -16.74 -2.68 11.23
CA VAL A 245 -17.60 -3.56 12.05
C VAL A 245 -16.86 -4.10 13.28
N LEU A 246 -15.58 -4.40 13.13
CA LEU A 246 -14.79 -4.93 14.25
C LEU A 246 -14.45 -3.85 15.28
N PRO A 247 -14.36 -4.23 16.57
CA PRO A 247 -13.89 -3.33 17.61
C PRO A 247 -12.47 -2.85 17.31
N SER A 248 -12.19 -1.60 17.65
CA SER A 248 -10.87 -1.01 17.43
C SER A 248 -9.80 -1.75 18.24
N MET A 249 -8.83 -2.31 17.56
CA MET A 249 -7.66 -2.96 18.16
C MET A 249 -6.49 -1.97 18.18
N SER A 250 -5.95 -1.70 19.37
CA SER A 250 -4.89 -0.70 19.57
C SER A 250 -3.65 -0.95 18.73
N CYS A 251 -3.21 -2.21 18.61
CA CYS A 251 -2.06 -2.60 17.81
C CYS A 251 -2.27 -2.28 16.32
N LEU A 252 -3.40 -2.71 15.74
CA LEU A 252 -3.72 -2.44 14.34
C LEU A 252 -3.90 -0.96 14.06
N SER A 253 -4.60 -0.25 14.95
CA SER A 253 -4.79 1.21 14.84
C SER A 253 -3.46 1.95 14.91
N TYR A 254 -2.51 1.51 15.76
CA TYR A 254 -1.17 2.09 15.85
C TYR A 254 -0.36 1.79 14.57
N THR A 255 -0.38 0.56 14.07
CA THR A 255 0.23 0.17 12.79
C THR A 255 -0.31 1.02 11.64
N GLY A 256 -1.61 1.20 11.56
CA GLY A 256 -2.25 2.01 10.53
C GLY A 256 -1.94 3.49 10.64
N LYS A 257 -1.84 4.00 11.87
CA LYS A 257 -1.42 5.38 12.16
C LYS A 257 -0.03 5.68 11.60
N HIS A 258 0.86 4.71 11.63
CA HIS A 258 2.24 4.81 11.19
C HIS A 258 2.51 3.98 9.94
N SER A 259 1.47 3.70 9.13
CA SER A 259 1.53 2.79 7.99
C SER A 259 2.66 3.08 7.01
N LEU A 260 2.98 4.36 6.76
CA LEU A 260 4.09 4.73 5.87
C LEU A 260 5.45 4.25 6.41
N MET A 261 5.69 4.42 7.71
CA MET A 261 6.95 3.95 8.33
C MET A 261 7.00 2.42 8.36
N CYS A 262 5.89 1.78 8.74
CA CYS A 262 5.76 0.32 8.71
C CYS A 262 6.03 -0.21 7.30
N TYR A 263 5.53 0.47 6.26
CA TYR A 263 5.75 0.09 4.87
C TYR A 263 7.23 0.11 4.48
N PHE A 264 7.98 1.13 4.87
CA PHE A 264 9.43 1.17 4.58
C PHE A 264 10.23 0.09 5.30
N LEU A 265 9.74 -0.38 6.45
CA LEU A 265 10.40 -1.40 7.26
C LEU A 265 9.97 -2.84 6.89
N CYS A 266 8.77 -3.01 6.26
CA CYS A 266 8.16 -4.31 6.03
C CYS A 266 8.97 -5.26 5.12
N GLY A 267 9.83 -4.75 4.26
CA GLY A 267 10.72 -5.58 3.44
C GLY A 267 12.09 -5.80 4.06
N GLY A 268 12.62 -4.82 4.80
CA GLY A 268 13.97 -4.87 5.38
C GLY A 268 14.05 -5.68 6.67
N VAL A 269 13.13 -5.46 7.59
CA VAL A 269 13.13 -6.16 8.90
C VAL A 269 12.95 -7.67 8.72
N PRO A 270 11.96 -8.19 7.95
CA PRO A 270 11.84 -9.63 7.70
C PRO A 270 13.09 -10.23 7.05
N LEU A 271 13.74 -9.52 6.12
CA LEU A 271 14.98 -9.99 5.50
C LEU A 271 16.11 -10.15 6.53
N ILE A 272 16.31 -9.14 7.39
CA ILE A 272 17.35 -9.17 8.43
C ILE A 272 17.08 -10.32 9.40
N VAL A 273 15.85 -10.45 9.88
CA VAL A 273 15.45 -11.52 10.80
C VAL A 273 15.65 -12.89 10.15
N ALA A 274 15.22 -13.08 8.89
CA ALA A 274 15.40 -14.34 8.17
C ALA A 274 16.88 -14.73 8.08
N LYS A 275 17.74 -13.79 7.67
CA LYS A 275 19.19 -14.05 7.58
C LYS A 275 19.82 -14.33 8.95
N SER A 276 19.42 -13.61 10.00
CA SER A 276 19.90 -13.86 11.36
C SER A 276 19.52 -15.26 11.84
N LEU A 277 18.28 -15.70 11.60
CA LEU A 277 17.83 -17.04 11.97
C LEU A 277 18.54 -18.14 11.18
N GLN A 278 18.78 -17.92 9.86
CA GLN A 278 19.58 -18.85 9.05
C GLN A 278 21.00 -19.02 9.60
N HIS A 279 21.63 -17.92 10.05
CA HIS A 279 22.95 -17.99 10.70
C HIS A 279 22.95 -18.80 12.00
N LEU A 280 21.84 -18.84 12.71
CA LEU A 280 21.66 -19.64 13.92
C LEU A 280 21.27 -21.10 13.62
N GLY A 281 21.27 -21.51 12.36
CA GLY A 281 20.87 -22.87 11.95
C GLY A 281 19.37 -23.15 12.09
N LEU A 282 18.56 -22.10 12.26
CA LEU A 282 17.12 -22.24 12.40
C LEU A 282 16.47 -22.14 11.01
N SER A 283 15.99 -23.26 10.50
CA SER A 283 15.25 -23.35 9.24
C SER A 283 13.75 -23.48 9.51
N TYR A 284 12.93 -22.73 8.77
CA TYR A 284 11.47 -22.65 8.99
C TYR A 284 10.65 -23.09 7.79
N THR A 285 11.24 -23.75 6.84
CA THR A 285 10.56 -24.19 5.63
C THR A 285 9.37 -25.10 5.97
N GLY A 286 8.18 -24.71 5.50
CA GLY A 286 6.98 -25.53 5.56
C GLY A 286 6.22 -25.59 6.90
N GLN A 287 6.63 -24.82 7.92
CA GLN A 287 5.99 -24.85 9.24
C GLN A 287 5.23 -23.55 9.55
N TYR A 288 3.92 -23.53 9.38
CA TYR A 288 3.08 -22.35 9.61
C TYR A 288 3.18 -21.76 11.02
N VAL A 289 3.33 -22.60 12.07
CA VAL A 289 3.51 -22.13 13.46
C VAL A 289 4.79 -21.31 13.59
N SER A 290 5.87 -21.74 12.97
CA SER A 290 7.15 -21.04 12.96
C SER A 290 7.03 -19.70 12.18
N VAL A 291 6.36 -19.70 11.04
CA VAL A 291 6.10 -18.49 10.26
C VAL A 291 5.28 -17.49 11.08
N LEU A 292 4.24 -17.94 11.80
CA LEU A 292 3.44 -17.08 12.67
C LEU A 292 4.30 -16.47 13.79
N SER A 293 5.16 -17.27 14.41
CA SER A 293 6.05 -16.78 15.47
C SER A 293 7.02 -15.72 14.96
N VAL A 294 7.61 -15.94 13.77
CA VAL A 294 8.51 -14.97 13.13
C VAL A 294 7.76 -13.74 12.65
N PHE A 295 6.52 -13.88 12.18
CA PHE A 295 5.67 -12.73 11.86
C PHE A 295 5.41 -11.84 13.09
N VAL A 296 5.05 -12.44 14.24
CA VAL A 296 4.86 -11.69 15.49
C VAL A 296 6.16 -10.98 15.89
N LEU A 297 7.31 -11.65 15.76
CA LEU A 297 8.62 -11.05 16.00
C LEU A 297 8.88 -9.85 15.06
N ASN A 298 8.73 -10.05 13.76
CA ASN A 298 8.91 -9.00 12.74
C ASN A 298 8.01 -7.80 12.99
N HIS A 299 6.73 -8.05 13.26
CA HIS A 299 5.76 -6.98 13.53
C HIS A 299 6.13 -6.22 14.80
N SER A 300 6.54 -6.91 15.86
CA SER A 300 6.97 -6.30 17.12
C SER A 300 8.22 -5.44 16.95
N ILE A 301 9.22 -5.92 16.21
CA ILE A 301 10.44 -5.16 15.90
C ILE A 301 10.08 -3.90 15.10
N ILE A 302 9.24 -4.01 14.08
CA ILE A 302 8.79 -2.86 13.27
C ILE A 302 8.10 -1.83 14.16
N LEU A 303 7.16 -2.25 15.01
CA LEU A 303 6.45 -1.33 15.91
C LEU A 303 7.38 -0.69 16.93
N PHE A 304 8.35 -1.42 17.43
CA PHE A 304 9.36 -0.89 18.35
C PHE A 304 10.23 0.19 17.69
N ILE A 305 10.72 -0.05 16.46
CA ILE A 305 11.48 0.94 15.69
C ILE A 305 10.63 2.20 15.44
N VAL A 306 9.36 2.01 15.05
CA VAL A 306 8.42 3.11 14.82
C VAL A 306 8.17 3.89 16.11
N TYR A 307 8.03 3.22 17.25
CA TYR A 307 7.88 3.86 18.56
C TYR A 307 9.09 4.72 18.92
N LEU A 308 10.29 4.16 18.82
CA LEU A 308 11.53 4.90 19.10
C LEU A 308 11.65 6.14 18.21
N TRP A 309 11.41 5.99 16.91
CA TRP A 309 11.48 7.10 15.95
C TRP A 309 10.48 8.21 16.29
N THR A 310 9.25 7.85 16.65
CA THR A 310 8.24 8.85 17.03
C THR A 310 8.61 9.59 18.31
N ARG A 311 9.29 8.93 19.27
CA ARG A 311 9.81 9.56 20.49
C ARG A 311 10.96 10.53 20.19
N VAL A 312 11.89 10.12 19.32
CA VAL A 312 13.00 11.02 18.89
C VAL A 312 12.45 12.27 18.22
N ILE A 313 11.50 12.13 17.29
CA ILE A 313 10.89 13.29 16.63
C ILE A 313 10.18 14.21 17.65
N ALA A 314 9.47 13.64 18.62
CA ALA A 314 8.78 14.42 19.65
C ALA A 314 9.80 15.21 20.50
N PHE A 315 10.90 14.58 20.91
CA PHE A 315 11.97 15.19 21.65
C PHE A 315 12.64 16.37 20.89
N VAL A 316 12.98 16.15 19.62
CA VAL A 316 13.58 17.21 18.77
C VAL A 316 12.63 18.39 18.58
N ARG A 317 11.32 18.13 18.44
CA ARG A 317 10.32 19.22 18.34
C ARG A 317 10.20 20.02 19.61
N GLN A 318 10.27 19.40 20.79
CA GLN A 318 10.26 20.10 22.06
C GLN A 318 11.52 20.95 22.22
N TYR A 319 12.67 20.43 21.86
CA TYR A 319 13.95 21.16 21.94
C TYR A 319 13.99 22.39 21.03
N ASN A 320 13.42 22.33 19.82
CA ASN A 320 13.37 23.46 18.87
C ASN A 320 12.25 24.47 19.17
N ALA A 321 11.39 24.20 20.16
CA ALA A 321 10.32 25.11 20.56
C ALA A 321 10.72 26.00 21.75
N HIS A 322 11.88 25.76 22.35
CA HIS A 322 12.58 26.58 23.34
C HIS A 322 13.73 27.33 22.68
#